data_603edd7b48c796009d16f67dd3d70c91
#
_entry.id   603edd7b48c796009d16f67dd3d70c91
#
_cell.length_a   1.000
_cell.length_b   1.000
_cell.length_c   1.000
_cell.angle_alpha   90.00
_cell.angle_beta   90.00
_cell.angle_gamma   90.00
#
_symmetry.space_group_name_H-M   'P 1'
#
loop_
_entity.id
_entity.type
_entity.pdbx_description
1 polymer ?
#
loop_
_entity_poly.entity_id
_entity_poly.type
_entity_poly.pdbx_seq_one_letter_code
_entity_poly.pdbx_strand_id
1 'polypeptide(L)'
;GPSLLDALPPGMTLLPNTAGCTTADEAVRVARLAREAGLGDLLKLEVIGDQRTLFPDSTATIDAARVLVKEGFTVLPYVGDDVVACKRLEDAGCAAVMPLAAPIGSGLGIRNPTSIRIIVESVKVPVIVDAGVGTASDAAVAMELGCAGVLMNTGIAGARDPVRMAEAMREAVSAGRKAFLAGRIPRKLYGTASSPTEGMLE
;
A
#
# COMPACT_ATOMS: atom_id res chain seq x y z
N GLY A 1 -13.90 12.47 -26.28
CA GLY A 1 -12.60 11.81 -26.48
C GLY A 1 -12.61 10.43 -25.85
N PRO A 2 -11.67 9.54 -26.20
CA PRO A 2 -11.59 8.21 -25.59
C PRO A 2 -11.45 8.32 -24.08
N SER A 3 -12.12 7.43 -23.34
CA SER A 3 -12.01 7.38 -21.88
C SER A 3 -10.70 6.69 -21.46
N LEU A 4 -10.26 6.90 -20.22
CA LEU A 4 -9.12 6.17 -19.67
C LEU A 4 -9.35 4.63 -19.74
N LEU A 5 -10.59 4.20 -19.57
CA LEU A 5 -10.96 2.78 -19.64
C LEU A 5 -10.71 2.19 -21.04
N ASP A 6 -10.88 2.97 -22.10
CA ASP A 6 -10.61 2.53 -23.48
C ASP A 6 -9.11 2.31 -23.77
N ALA A 7 -8.23 2.93 -22.95
CA ALA A 7 -6.78 2.82 -23.07
C ALA A 7 -6.17 1.66 -22.25
N LEU A 8 -6.96 1.01 -21.40
CA LEU A 8 -6.46 -0.07 -20.54
C LEU A 8 -6.29 -1.36 -21.33
N PRO A 9 -5.19 -2.12 -21.09
CA PRO A 9 -5.01 -3.44 -21.68
C PRO A 9 -6.14 -4.40 -21.29
N PRO A 10 -6.56 -5.31 -22.19
CA PRO A 10 -7.52 -6.35 -21.86
C PRO A 10 -7.06 -7.23 -20.69
N GLY A 11 -7.97 -7.57 -19.79
CA GLY A 11 -7.70 -8.45 -18.65
C GLY A 11 -7.08 -7.75 -17.43
N MET A 12 -6.95 -6.44 -17.45
CA MET A 12 -6.51 -5.68 -16.29
C MET A 12 -7.62 -5.62 -15.22
N THR A 13 -7.29 -5.98 -13.98
CA THR A 13 -8.22 -5.83 -12.85
C THR A 13 -8.36 -4.37 -12.47
N LEU A 14 -9.59 -3.87 -12.44
CA LEU A 14 -9.89 -2.51 -12.02
C LEU A 14 -10.05 -2.46 -10.50
N LEU A 15 -9.52 -1.41 -9.89
CA LEU A 15 -9.68 -1.08 -8.48
C LEU A 15 -10.27 0.34 -8.36
N PRO A 16 -11.60 0.48 -8.45
CA PRO A 16 -12.27 1.76 -8.22
C PRO A 16 -11.92 2.34 -6.85
N ASN A 17 -11.89 3.68 -6.75
CA ASN A 17 -11.47 4.39 -5.56
C ASN A 17 -12.52 5.43 -5.17
N THR A 18 -12.77 5.58 -3.87
CA THR A 18 -13.60 6.67 -3.31
C THR A 18 -12.80 7.94 -3.02
N ALA A 19 -11.77 8.20 -3.80
CA ALA A 19 -10.89 9.36 -3.64
C ALA A 19 -11.68 10.67 -3.57
N GLY A 20 -11.26 11.53 -2.64
CA GLY A 20 -11.89 12.84 -2.42
C GLY A 20 -13.11 12.84 -1.50
N CYS A 21 -13.60 11.68 -1.08
CA CYS A 21 -14.64 11.61 -0.06
C CYS A 21 -14.08 12.01 1.31
N THR A 22 -14.89 12.76 2.07
CA THR A 22 -14.52 13.29 3.40
C THR A 22 -15.39 12.73 4.52
N THR A 23 -16.42 11.97 4.16
CA THR A 23 -17.32 11.30 5.11
C THR A 23 -17.54 9.84 4.72
N ALA A 24 -17.92 9.01 5.70
CA ALA A 24 -18.28 7.61 5.46
C ALA A 24 -19.46 7.49 4.47
N ASP A 25 -20.48 8.34 4.61
CA ASP A 25 -21.68 8.30 3.76
C ASP A 25 -21.36 8.66 2.30
N GLU A 26 -20.46 9.63 2.07
CA GLU A 26 -19.99 9.95 0.73
C GLU A 26 -19.26 8.76 0.10
N ALA A 27 -18.33 8.14 0.83
CA ALA A 27 -17.58 6.99 0.34
C ALA A 27 -18.49 5.80 0.00
N VAL A 28 -19.47 5.50 0.86
CA VAL A 28 -20.46 4.45 0.61
C VAL A 28 -21.29 4.76 -0.64
N ARG A 29 -21.73 6.00 -0.80
CA ARG A 29 -22.50 6.43 -1.98
C ARG A 29 -21.68 6.30 -3.26
N VAL A 30 -20.42 6.75 -3.26
CA VAL A 30 -19.52 6.66 -4.43
C VAL A 30 -19.25 5.20 -4.78
N ALA A 31 -19.02 4.34 -3.80
CA ALA A 31 -18.83 2.92 -4.01
C ALA A 31 -20.04 2.25 -4.70
N ARG A 32 -21.25 2.55 -4.23
CA ARG A 32 -22.49 2.05 -4.85
C ARG A 32 -22.63 2.53 -6.29
N LEU A 33 -22.34 3.80 -6.57
CA LEU A 33 -22.37 4.35 -7.94
C LEU A 33 -21.35 3.65 -8.85
N ALA A 34 -20.15 3.36 -8.36
CA ALA A 34 -19.15 2.62 -9.12
C ALA A 34 -19.63 1.20 -9.47
N ARG A 35 -20.28 0.49 -8.54
CA ARG A 35 -20.90 -0.81 -8.78
C ARG A 35 -22.00 -0.73 -9.81
N GLU A 36 -22.91 0.24 -9.71
CA GLU A 36 -24.00 0.46 -10.68
C GLU A 36 -23.45 0.79 -12.07
N ALA A 37 -22.32 1.47 -12.16
CA ALA A 37 -21.61 1.73 -13.41
C ALA A 37 -20.87 0.51 -13.98
N GLY A 38 -20.98 -0.68 -13.35
CA GLY A 38 -20.39 -1.92 -13.83
C GLY A 38 -18.91 -2.10 -13.50
N LEU A 39 -18.34 -1.33 -12.58
CA LEU A 39 -16.93 -1.42 -12.19
C LEU A 39 -16.65 -2.57 -11.19
N GLY A 40 -17.68 -3.32 -10.78
CA GLY A 40 -17.55 -4.49 -9.91
C GLY A 40 -17.57 -4.15 -8.42
N ASP A 41 -17.17 -5.13 -7.61
CA ASP A 41 -17.24 -5.07 -6.16
C ASP A 41 -15.89 -4.84 -5.48
N LEU A 42 -14.78 -4.92 -6.22
CA LEU A 42 -13.45 -4.61 -5.70
C LEU A 42 -13.32 -3.09 -5.54
N LEU A 43 -12.91 -2.63 -4.36
CA LEU A 43 -12.93 -1.21 -4.02
C LEU A 43 -11.72 -0.80 -3.17
N LYS A 44 -11.02 0.25 -3.58
CA LYS A 44 -10.17 1.02 -2.67
C LYS A 44 -11.03 2.03 -1.94
N LEU A 45 -11.16 1.85 -0.63
CA LEU A 45 -11.90 2.76 0.24
C LEU A 45 -10.98 3.87 0.75
N GLU A 46 -11.35 5.12 0.50
CA GLU A 46 -10.64 6.31 0.94
C GLU A 46 -11.62 7.30 1.54
N VAL A 47 -11.36 7.73 2.78
CA VAL A 47 -12.08 8.82 3.47
C VAL A 47 -11.04 9.75 4.04
N ILE A 48 -10.94 10.96 3.52
CA ILE A 48 -9.93 11.97 3.88
C ILE A 48 -10.38 12.76 5.10
N GLY A 49 -9.57 12.72 6.16
CA GLY A 49 -9.82 13.45 7.40
C GLY A 49 -9.24 14.87 7.42
N ASP A 50 -8.16 15.11 6.69
CA ASP A 50 -7.51 16.41 6.58
C ASP A 50 -7.10 16.75 5.15
N GLN A 51 -7.64 17.86 4.64
CA GLN A 51 -7.45 18.28 3.26
C GLN A 51 -6.02 18.73 2.92
N ARG A 52 -5.23 19.13 3.90
CA ARG A 52 -3.86 19.59 3.68
C ARG A 52 -2.87 18.45 3.61
N THR A 53 -3.00 17.47 4.50
CA THR A 53 -2.10 16.31 4.58
C THR A 53 -2.59 15.12 3.77
N LEU A 54 -3.89 15.09 3.44
CA LEU A 54 -4.60 13.96 2.84
C LEU A 54 -4.52 12.70 3.70
N PHE A 55 -4.38 12.87 5.01
CA PHE A 55 -4.45 11.76 5.95
C PHE A 55 -5.88 11.24 6.06
N PRO A 56 -6.04 9.92 6.16
CA PRO A 56 -7.35 9.30 6.27
C PRO A 56 -7.98 9.55 7.64
N ASP A 57 -9.31 9.69 7.67
CA ASP A 57 -10.10 9.58 8.89
C ASP A 57 -10.31 8.10 9.20
N SER A 58 -9.54 7.56 10.16
CA SER A 58 -9.60 6.15 10.52
C SER A 58 -10.97 5.72 11.03
N THR A 59 -11.69 6.57 11.76
CA THR A 59 -13.03 6.26 12.30
C THR A 59 -14.04 6.18 11.16
N ALA A 60 -14.12 7.20 10.33
CA ALA A 60 -15.02 7.21 9.18
C ALA A 60 -14.69 6.10 8.17
N THR A 61 -13.42 5.76 7.99
CA THR A 61 -12.99 4.65 7.14
C THR A 61 -13.49 3.30 7.68
N ILE A 62 -13.38 3.05 8.99
CA ILE A 62 -13.89 1.82 9.62
C ILE A 62 -15.42 1.73 9.50
N ASP A 63 -16.13 2.83 9.71
CA ASP A 63 -17.60 2.85 9.61
C ASP A 63 -18.06 2.59 8.17
N ALA A 64 -17.45 3.24 7.19
CA ALA A 64 -17.72 2.96 5.77
C ALA A 64 -17.39 1.50 5.40
N ALA A 65 -16.26 0.97 5.87
CA ALA A 65 -15.84 -0.40 5.60
C ALA A 65 -16.87 -1.42 6.09
N ARG A 66 -17.40 -1.25 7.32
CA ARG A 66 -18.43 -2.14 7.87
C ARG A 66 -19.70 -2.19 7.01
N VAL A 67 -20.14 -1.04 6.49
CA VAL A 67 -21.31 -0.96 5.59
C VAL A 67 -21.00 -1.67 4.28
N LEU A 68 -19.89 -1.34 3.65
CA LEU A 68 -19.52 -1.85 2.33
C LEU A 68 -19.25 -3.35 2.33
N VAL A 69 -18.54 -3.87 3.33
CA VAL A 69 -18.31 -5.32 3.49
C VAL A 69 -19.64 -6.06 3.65
N LYS A 70 -20.57 -5.54 4.47
CA LYS A 70 -21.89 -6.12 4.65
C LYS A 70 -22.70 -6.14 3.34
N GLU A 71 -22.45 -5.18 2.46
CA GLU A 71 -23.08 -5.10 1.13
C GLU A 71 -22.36 -5.94 0.07
N GLY A 72 -21.35 -6.72 0.45
CA GLY A 72 -20.63 -7.65 -0.42
C GLY A 72 -19.48 -7.04 -1.23
N PHE A 73 -19.02 -5.84 -0.90
CA PHE A 73 -17.81 -5.29 -1.49
C PHE A 73 -16.55 -5.99 -0.96
N THR A 74 -15.57 -6.15 -1.84
CA THR A 74 -14.20 -6.53 -1.47
C THR A 74 -13.40 -5.25 -1.20
N VAL A 75 -13.29 -4.88 0.08
CA VAL A 75 -12.79 -3.57 0.50
C VAL A 75 -11.30 -3.61 0.82
N LEU A 76 -10.54 -2.70 0.21
CA LEU A 76 -9.13 -2.41 0.49
C LEU A 76 -9.04 -0.96 1.02
N PRO A 77 -9.02 -0.74 2.34
CA PRO A 77 -9.07 0.62 2.90
C PRO A 77 -7.70 1.29 2.99
N TYR A 78 -7.62 2.54 2.55
CA TYR A 78 -6.53 3.46 2.85
C TYR A 78 -6.63 3.92 4.30
N VAL A 79 -5.57 3.77 5.06
CA VAL A 79 -5.52 4.01 6.50
C VAL A 79 -4.17 4.59 6.91
N GLY A 80 -4.09 5.23 8.07
CA GLY A 80 -2.81 5.59 8.70
C GLY A 80 -1.97 4.36 9.05
N ASP A 81 -0.71 4.58 9.39
CA ASP A 81 0.20 3.53 9.87
C ASP A 81 -0.07 3.13 11.34
N ASP A 82 -1.36 3.04 11.67
CA ASP A 82 -1.90 2.68 12.99
C ASP A 82 -2.34 1.21 13.02
N VAL A 83 -1.64 0.41 13.81
CA VAL A 83 -1.93 -1.02 13.97
C VAL A 83 -3.33 -1.29 14.53
N VAL A 84 -3.84 -0.42 15.41
CA VAL A 84 -5.17 -0.61 16.01
C VAL A 84 -6.27 -0.40 14.97
N ALA A 85 -6.13 0.64 14.14
CA ALA A 85 -7.04 0.89 13.03
C ALA A 85 -6.99 -0.26 12.02
N CYS A 86 -5.79 -0.75 11.65
CA CYS A 86 -5.63 -1.89 10.73
C CYS A 86 -6.32 -3.16 11.26
N LYS A 87 -6.19 -3.49 12.55
CA LYS A 87 -6.89 -4.62 13.17
C LYS A 87 -8.41 -4.46 13.12
N ARG A 88 -8.93 -3.27 13.43
CA ARG A 88 -10.36 -2.97 13.35
C ARG A 88 -10.91 -3.10 11.93
N LEU A 89 -10.12 -2.76 10.91
CA LEU A 89 -10.49 -2.93 9.51
C LEU A 89 -10.48 -4.41 9.11
N GLU A 90 -9.52 -5.20 9.58
CA GLU A 90 -9.54 -6.66 9.43
C GLU A 90 -10.78 -7.25 10.10
N ASP A 91 -11.07 -6.88 11.34
CA ASP A 91 -12.28 -7.33 12.09
C ASP A 91 -13.58 -6.91 11.40
N ALA A 92 -13.58 -5.79 10.66
CA ALA A 92 -14.70 -5.36 9.84
C ALA A 92 -14.88 -6.21 8.56
N GLY A 93 -13.93 -7.10 8.25
CA GLY A 93 -13.97 -7.99 7.10
C GLY A 93 -13.32 -7.43 5.83
N CYS A 94 -12.47 -6.43 5.95
CA CYS A 94 -11.69 -5.92 4.82
C CYS A 94 -10.78 -7.00 4.24
N ALA A 95 -10.62 -7.02 2.92
CA ALA A 95 -9.82 -8.04 2.22
C ALA A 95 -8.30 -7.77 2.28
N ALA A 96 -7.91 -6.55 2.60
CA ALA A 96 -6.54 -6.12 2.84
C ALA A 96 -6.57 -4.89 3.74
N VAL A 97 -5.41 -4.41 4.19
CA VAL A 97 -5.24 -3.07 4.78
C VAL A 97 -4.14 -2.34 4.02
N MET A 98 -4.33 -1.04 3.81
CA MET A 98 -3.44 -0.22 3.00
C MET A 98 -2.88 0.97 3.81
N PRO A 99 -1.93 0.71 4.73
CA PRO A 99 -1.32 1.78 5.51
C PRO A 99 -0.46 2.70 4.63
N LEU A 100 -0.52 4.00 4.91
CA LEU A 100 0.32 4.98 4.23
C LEU A 100 1.80 4.84 4.62
N ALA A 101 2.70 5.08 3.66
CA ALA A 101 4.12 5.27 3.91
C ALA A 101 4.42 6.71 4.33
N ALA A 102 3.80 7.67 3.67
CA ALA A 102 3.90 9.11 3.87
C ALA A 102 2.66 9.78 3.22
N PRO A 103 2.45 11.09 3.39
CA PRO A 103 1.34 11.80 2.77
C PRO A 103 1.26 11.54 1.25
N ILE A 104 0.06 11.45 0.72
CA ILE A 104 -0.20 11.23 -0.71
C ILE A 104 0.58 12.25 -1.55
N GLY A 105 1.32 11.77 -2.55
CA GLY A 105 2.09 12.62 -3.47
C GLY A 105 3.36 13.25 -2.89
N SER A 106 3.71 12.97 -1.63
CA SER A 106 4.88 13.58 -0.97
C SER A 106 6.22 13.00 -1.43
N GLY A 107 6.26 11.75 -1.89
CA GLY A 107 7.51 11.09 -2.27
C GLY A 107 8.51 10.89 -1.12
N LEU A 108 8.07 11.00 0.13
CA LEU A 108 8.95 10.93 1.31
C LEU A 108 9.36 9.50 1.69
N GLY A 109 8.79 8.48 1.05
CA GLY A 109 9.08 7.07 1.30
C GLY A 109 8.51 6.55 2.61
N ILE A 110 9.01 5.40 3.06
CA ILE A 110 8.54 4.75 4.30
C ILE A 110 9.05 5.52 5.51
N ARG A 111 8.19 6.33 6.13
CA ARG A 111 8.55 7.18 7.27
C ARG A 111 8.63 6.42 8.59
N ASN A 112 7.79 5.40 8.74
CA ASN A 112 7.72 4.60 9.95
C ASN A 112 7.78 3.10 9.63
N PRO A 113 8.97 2.57 9.27
CA PRO A 113 9.12 1.15 8.93
C PRO A 113 8.78 0.23 10.11
N THR A 114 8.93 0.70 11.35
CA THR A 114 8.57 -0.07 12.54
C THR A 114 7.07 -0.30 12.63
N SER A 115 6.25 0.73 12.44
CA SER A 115 4.78 0.58 12.42
C SER A 115 4.32 -0.34 11.29
N ILE A 116 4.86 -0.18 10.09
CA ILE A 116 4.51 -1.05 8.95
C ILE A 116 4.83 -2.51 9.27
N ARG A 117 6.00 -2.78 9.86
CA ARG A 117 6.35 -4.15 10.27
C ARG A 117 5.42 -4.70 11.35
N ILE A 118 5.08 -3.90 12.37
CA ILE A 118 4.14 -4.30 13.41
C ILE A 118 2.76 -4.63 12.80
N ILE A 119 2.30 -3.82 11.83
CA ILE A 119 1.04 -4.09 11.13
C ILE A 119 1.12 -5.44 10.40
N VAL A 120 2.18 -5.67 9.60
CA VAL A 120 2.38 -6.94 8.88
C VAL A 120 2.37 -8.15 9.81
N GLU A 121 2.97 -8.04 11.00
CA GLU A 121 3.02 -9.11 12.00
C GLU A 121 1.69 -9.27 12.78
N SER A 122 0.82 -8.26 12.75
CA SER A 122 -0.39 -8.19 13.61
C SER A 122 -1.69 -8.55 12.91
N VAL A 123 -1.76 -8.42 11.59
CA VAL A 123 -2.97 -8.75 10.81
C VAL A 123 -2.73 -9.98 9.95
N LYS A 124 -3.80 -10.68 9.59
CA LYS A 124 -3.76 -11.88 8.74
C LYS A 124 -4.04 -11.56 7.27
N VAL A 125 -4.72 -10.45 7.02
CA VAL A 125 -5.01 -9.97 5.67
C VAL A 125 -3.76 -9.37 5.04
N PRO A 126 -3.65 -9.34 3.70
CA PRO A 126 -2.55 -8.68 3.00
C PRO A 126 -2.38 -7.22 3.43
N VAL A 127 -1.13 -6.81 3.65
CA VAL A 127 -0.75 -5.42 3.90
C VAL A 127 -0.16 -4.85 2.61
N ILE A 128 -0.76 -3.80 2.08
CA ILE A 128 -0.31 -3.12 0.87
C ILE A 128 0.07 -1.70 1.26
N VAL A 129 1.34 -1.33 1.13
CA VAL A 129 1.75 0.05 1.38
C VAL A 129 1.14 0.95 0.31
N ASP A 130 0.49 2.02 0.76
CA ASP A 130 -0.15 3.04 -0.08
C ASP A 130 0.45 4.41 0.24
N ALA A 131 0.42 5.32 -0.72
CA ALA A 131 0.81 6.72 -0.58
C ALA A 131 2.27 6.98 -0.18
N GLY A 132 2.84 8.06 -0.69
CA GLY A 132 4.14 8.57 -0.29
C GLY A 132 5.36 7.84 -0.84
N VAL A 133 5.19 6.75 -1.59
CA VAL A 133 6.29 6.08 -2.30
C VAL A 133 6.80 6.98 -3.41
N GLY A 134 8.09 7.31 -3.38
CA GLY A 134 8.69 8.27 -4.33
C GLY A 134 9.68 7.64 -5.30
N THR A 135 10.29 6.51 -4.96
CA THR A 135 11.29 5.85 -5.80
C THR A 135 11.41 4.36 -5.53
N ALA A 136 12.18 3.66 -6.35
CA ALA A 136 12.36 2.21 -6.31
C ALA A 136 12.82 1.68 -4.94
N SER A 137 13.71 2.38 -4.24
CA SER A 137 14.16 1.97 -2.90
C SER A 137 13.03 1.93 -1.87
N ASP A 138 12.06 2.84 -1.96
CA ASP A 138 10.90 2.84 -1.05
C ASP A 138 10.02 1.60 -1.26
N ALA A 139 9.82 1.23 -2.53
CA ALA A 139 9.08 0.01 -2.88
C ALA A 139 9.82 -1.26 -2.41
N ALA A 140 11.13 -1.32 -2.58
CA ALA A 140 11.94 -2.43 -2.09
C ALA A 140 11.85 -2.56 -0.57
N VAL A 141 11.98 -1.45 0.17
CA VAL A 141 11.85 -1.42 1.64
C VAL A 141 10.49 -1.93 2.09
N ALA A 142 9.38 -1.49 1.46
CA ALA A 142 8.04 -1.98 1.79
C ALA A 142 7.95 -3.50 1.66
N MET A 143 8.48 -4.05 0.58
CA MET A 143 8.47 -5.50 0.32
C MET A 143 9.39 -6.28 1.27
N GLU A 144 10.55 -5.71 1.65
CA GLU A 144 11.47 -6.29 2.65
C GLU A 144 10.86 -6.30 4.06
N LEU A 145 9.95 -5.39 4.37
CA LEU A 145 9.19 -5.37 5.63
C LEU A 145 8.12 -6.49 5.68
N GLY A 146 7.86 -7.16 4.56
CA GLY A 146 6.89 -8.25 4.46
C GLY A 146 5.53 -7.86 3.90
N CYS A 147 5.39 -6.64 3.37
CA CYS A 147 4.17 -6.23 2.69
C CYS A 147 3.86 -7.14 1.48
N ALA A 148 2.57 -7.32 1.21
CA ALA A 148 2.10 -8.12 0.08
C ALA A 148 2.19 -7.36 -1.26
N GLY A 149 2.23 -6.03 -1.20
CA GLY A 149 2.31 -5.19 -2.38
C GLY A 149 2.53 -3.72 -2.03
N VAL A 150 2.64 -2.91 -3.08
CA VAL A 150 2.76 -1.45 -3.01
C VAL A 150 1.82 -0.84 -4.04
N LEU A 151 0.95 0.07 -3.61
CA LEU A 151 0.16 0.90 -4.50
C LEU A 151 0.90 2.22 -4.74
N MET A 152 1.12 2.59 -5.98
CA MET A 152 1.87 3.78 -6.35
C MET A 152 1.29 4.44 -7.61
N ASN A 153 1.30 5.75 -7.64
CA ASN A 153 0.90 6.55 -8.79
C ASN A 153 1.89 7.69 -9.02
N THR A 154 1.88 8.71 -8.18
CA THR A 154 2.66 9.94 -8.35
C THR A 154 4.17 9.69 -8.43
N GLY A 155 4.69 8.71 -7.68
CA GLY A 155 6.10 8.32 -7.74
C GLY A 155 6.54 7.85 -9.13
N ILE A 156 5.61 7.31 -9.93
CA ILE A 156 5.85 6.93 -11.33
C ILE A 156 5.51 8.08 -12.25
N ALA A 157 4.28 8.58 -12.21
CA ALA A 157 3.76 9.58 -13.14
C ALA A 157 4.49 10.93 -13.05
N GLY A 158 4.97 11.30 -11.86
CA GLY A 158 5.73 12.53 -11.63
C GLY A 158 7.25 12.41 -11.86
N ALA A 159 7.76 11.24 -12.21
CA ALA A 159 9.17 11.07 -12.54
C ALA A 159 9.53 11.76 -13.86
N ARG A 160 10.80 12.13 -14.03
CA ARG A 160 11.28 12.71 -15.30
C ARG A 160 11.14 11.76 -16.49
N ASP A 161 11.26 10.45 -16.22
CA ASP A 161 11.05 9.37 -17.17
C ASP A 161 10.11 8.34 -16.51
N PRO A 162 8.78 8.49 -16.66
CA PRO A 162 7.80 7.64 -16.02
C PRO A 162 7.91 6.16 -16.43
N VAL A 163 8.25 5.88 -17.67
CA VAL A 163 8.38 4.50 -18.17
C VAL A 163 9.54 3.80 -17.48
N ARG A 164 10.70 4.43 -17.44
CA ARG A 164 11.87 3.90 -16.74
C ARG A 164 11.63 3.77 -15.23
N MET A 165 10.90 4.71 -14.62
CA MET A 165 10.55 4.60 -13.21
C MET A 165 9.59 3.44 -12.97
N ALA A 166 8.63 3.18 -13.85
CA ALA A 166 7.73 2.02 -13.73
C ALA A 166 8.52 0.69 -13.81
N GLU A 167 9.51 0.60 -14.70
CA GLU A 167 10.43 -0.55 -14.78
C GLU A 167 11.21 -0.73 -13.48
N ALA A 168 11.81 0.34 -12.97
CA ALA A 168 12.56 0.32 -11.70
C ALA A 168 11.70 -0.10 -10.51
N MET A 169 10.46 0.41 -10.43
CA MET A 169 9.49 0.03 -9.37
C MET A 169 9.12 -1.46 -9.45
N ARG A 170 8.85 -1.98 -10.65
CA ARG A 170 8.59 -3.41 -10.86
C ARG A 170 9.75 -4.29 -10.37
N GLU A 171 10.98 -3.91 -10.73
CA GLU A 171 12.17 -4.63 -10.30
C GLU A 171 12.37 -4.54 -8.79
N ALA A 172 12.16 -3.37 -8.18
CA ALA A 172 12.28 -3.15 -6.75
C ALA A 172 11.28 -3.99 -5.94
N VAL A 173 10.02 -4.05 -6.36
CA VAL A 173 8.99 -4.91 -5.73
C VAL A 173 9.43 -6.38 -5.80
N SER A 174 9.90 -6.84 -6.96
CA SER A 174 10.39 -8.20 -7.13
C SER A 174 11.61 -8.49 -6.26
N ALA A 175 12.60 -7.59 -6.24
CA ALA A 175 13.81 -7.72 -5.45
C ALA A 175 13.52 -7.74 -3.95
N GLY A 176 12.72 -6.79 -3.45
CA GLY A 176 12.34 -6.71 -2.05
C GLY A 176 11.57 -7.95 -1.57
N ARG A 177 10.66 -8.49 -2.40
CA ARG A 177 9.96 -9.73 -2.08
C ARG A 177 10.90 -10.92 -1.99
N LYS A 178 11.84 -11.06 -2.92
CA LYS A 178 12.86 -12.12 -2.89
C LYS A 178 13.75 -11.99 -1.65
N ALA A 179 14.17 -10.78 -1.30
CA ALA A 179 14.99 -10.52 -0.11
C ALA A 179 14.25 -10.90 1.18
N PHE A 180 12.96 -10.55 1.29
CA PHE A 180 12.10 -10.94 2.41
C PHE A 180 12.01 -12.47 2.55
N LEU A 181 11.75 -13.19 1.45
CA LEU A 181 11.63 -14.65 1.44
C LEU A 181 12.96 -15.36 1.70
N ALA A 182 14.08 -14.80 1.23
CA ALA A 182 15.41 -15.33 1.51
C ALA A 182 15.82 -15.19 2.98
N GLY A 183 15.27 -14.18 3.68
CA GLY A 183 15.66 -13.82 5.02
C GLY A 183 17.01 -13.09 5.05
N ARG A 184 17.05 -11.98 5.77
CA ARG A 184 18.30 -11.24 5.91
C ARG A 184 19.18 -11.80 7.02
N ILE A 185 20.49 -11.62 6.92
CA ILE A 185 21.41 -11.92 8.01
C ILE A 185 21.10 -11.08 9.26
N PRO A 186 21.35 -11.59 10.47
CA PRO A 186 21.19 -10.81 11.71
C PRO A 186 22.02 -9.52 11.68
N ARG A 187 21.41 -8.43 12.13
CA ARG A 187 22.17 -7.20 12.38
C ARG A 187 23.08 -7.37 13.58
N LYS A 188 24.35 -6.97 13.45
CA LYS A 188 25.34 -7.01 14.52
C LYS A 188 25.92 -5.62 14.72
N LEU A 189 26.23 -5.27 15.97
CA LEU A 189 26.89 -4.02 16.28
C LEU A 189 28.35 -4.01 15.82
N TYR A 190 29.03 -5.16 15.94
CA TYR A 190 30.44 -5.31 15.56
C TYR A 190 30.61 -6.14 14.31
N GLY A 191 31.68 -5.88 13.58
CA GLY A 191 32.05 -6.63 12.38
C GLY A 191 32.33 -8.11 12.67
N THR A 192 32.07 -8.94 11.68
CA THR A 192 32.48 -10.36 11.65
C THR A 192 33.20 -10.56 10.32
N ALA A 193 34.41 -11.11 10.37
CA ALA A 193 35.17 -11.41 9.15
C ALA A 193 34.35 -12.31 8.21
N SER A 194 34.28 -11.94 6.93
CA SER A 194 33.58 -12.72 5.88
C SER A 194 34.51 -13.69 5.18
N SER A 195 35.84 -13.46 5.26
CA SER A 195 36.84 -14.34 4.70
C SER A 195 37.39 -15.28 5.77
N PRO A 196 37.68 -16.55 5.46
CA PRO A 196 38.37 -17.45 6.38
C PRO A 196 39.72 -16.85 6.78
N THR A 197 40.02 -16.79 8.07
CA THR A 197 41.32 -16.32 8.58
C THR A 197 42.27 -17.51 8.89
N GLU A 198 41.72 -18.72 8.88
CA GLU A 198 42.55 -19.94 9.06
C GLU A 198 43.31 -20.28 7.76
N GLY A 199 44.61 -20.44 7.87
CA GLY A 199 45.50 -20.78 6.74
C GLY A 199 46.11 -19.57 6.03
N MET A 200 46.01 -18.35 6.57
CA MET A 200 46.91 -17.27 6.15
C MET A 200 48.30 -17.55 6.71
N LEU A 201 49.29 -17.54 5.79
CA LEU A 201 50.68 -17.66 6.16
C LEU A 201 51.04 -16.50 7.11
N GLU A 202 51.61 -16.79 8.25
CA GLU A 202 52.25 -15.85 9.17
C GLU A 202 53.41 -15.13 8.50
#